data_b33f21325a6b83cc404b2eb7d54a428b
#
_entry.id   b33f21325a6b83cc404b2eb7d54a428b
#
_cell.length_a   1.000
_cell.length_b   1.000
_cell.length_c   1.000
_cell.angle_alpha   90.00
_cell.angle_beta   90.00
_cell.angle_gamma   90.00
#
_symmetry.space_group_name_H-M   'P 1'
#
loop_
_entity.id
_entity.type
_entity.pdbx_description
1 polymer ?
#
loop_
_entity_poly.entity_id
_entity_poly.type
_entity_poly.pdbx_seq_one_letter_code
_entity_poly.pdbx_strand_id
1 'polypeptide(L)' 'SKNTRFEKLEILEFIDGEVESFVTFKATLFQDKNDISFIEKSRFLKTEGIWKYVDGQFID' A
#
# COMPACT_ATOMS: atom_id res chain seq x y z
N SER A 1 -15.56 21.32 -5.28
CA SER A 1 -14.78 20.33 -4.55
C SER A 1 -14.52 19.10 -5.41
N LYS A 2 -13.47 18.40 -5.10
CA LYS A 2 -13.08 17.21 -5.84
C LYS A 2 -13.73 15.99 -5.25
N ASN A 3 -14.27 15.15 -6.11
CA ASN A 3 -14.85 13.88 -5.70
C ASN A 3 -13.83 12.78 -5.88
N THR A 4 -13.31 12.30 -4.77
CA THR A 4 -12.39 11.16 -4.79
C THR A 4 -13.16 9.92 -4.40
N ARG A 5 -13.08 8.90 -5.25
CA ARG A 5 -13.77 7.64 -5.00
C ARG A 5 -12.76 6.51 -4.92
N PHE A 6 -12.80 5.80 -3.82
CA PHE A 6 -12.01 4.59 -3.64
C PHE A 6 -12.81 3.40 -4.16
N GLU A 7 -12.22 2.63 -5.07
CA GLU A 7 -12.90 1.48 -5.67
C GLU A 7 -12.51 0.18 -5.00
N LYS A 8 -11.22 -0.09 -4.90
CA LYS A 8 -10.77 -1.35 -4.32
C LYS A 8 -9.31 -1.30 -3.94
N LEU A 9 -8.93 -2.24 -3.07
CA LEU A 9 -7.56 -2.49 -2.67
C LEU A 9 -7.22 -3.93 -3.01
N GLU A 10 -6.09 -4.12 -3.69
CA GLU A 10 -5.63 -5.46 -4.07
C GLU A 10 -4.24 -5.69 -3.50
N ILE A 11 -4.06 -6.80 -2.79
CA ILE A 11 -2.74 -7.20 -2.32
C ILE A 11 -2.08 -7.97 -3.45
N LEU A 12 -0.98 -7.43 -3.98
CA LEU A 12 -0.28 -8.04 -5.10
C LEU A 12 0.81 -8.98 -4.65
N GLU A 13 1.47 -8.65 -3.54
CA GLU A 13 2.56 -9.47 -3.02
C GLU A 13 2.70 -9.26 -1.53
N PHE A 14 3.01 -10.31 -0.81
CA PHE A 14 3.28 -10.22 0.61
C PHE A 14 4.54 -11.03 0.89
N ILE A 15 5.55 -10.38 1.43
CA ILE A 15 6.80 -11.02 1.82
C ILE A 15 6.85 -11.02 3.34
N ASP A 16 6.73 -12.20 3.91
CA ASP A 16 6.69 -12.37 5.37
C ASP A 16 8.06 -12.78 5.89
N GLY A 17 8.69 -11.90 6.65
CA GLY A 17 9.96 -12.18 7.31
C GLY A 17 9.78 -12.19 8.82
N GLU A 18 10.83 -12.58 9.54
CA GLU A 18 10.74 -12.66 10.99
C GLU A 18 10.71 -11.27 11.64
N VAL A 19 11.48 -10.34 11.11
CA VAL A 19 11.58 -8.99 11.66
C VAL A 19 11.26 -7.90 10.65
N GLU A 20 11.17 -8.27 9.39
CA GLU A 20 10.89 -7.32 8.32
C GLU A 20 9.92 -7.96 7.34
N SER A 21 8.91 -7.23 6.96
CA SER A 21 7.95 -7.70 5.97
C SER A 21 7.60 -6.59 4.98
N PHE A 22 7.12 -7.00 3.82
CA PHE A 22 6.74 -6.09 2.76
C PHE A 22 5.35 -6.46 2.25
N VAL A 23 4.55 -5.43 2.00
CA VAL A 23 3.24 -5.62 1.39
C VAL A 23 3.17 -4.71 0.17
N THR A 24 2.97 -5.31 -1.00
CA THR A 24 2.77 -4.56 -2.23
C THR A 24 1.29 -4.59 -2.54
N PHE A 25 0.69 -3.43 -2.68
CA PHE A 25 -0.74 -3.35 -2.94
C PHE A 25 -1.05 -2.32 -4.03
N LYS A 26 -2.17 -2.52 -4.68
CA LYS A 26 -2.70 -1.57 -5.64
C LYS A 26 -3.98 -0.98 -5.07
N ALA A 27 -4.02 0.34 -4.96
CA ALA A 27 -5.23 1.05 -4.58
C ALA A 27 -5.83 1.67 -5.85
N THR A 28 -7.04 1.30 -6.15
CA THR A 28 -7.75 1.83 -7.32
C THR A 28 -8.64 2.97 -6.88
N LEU A 29 -8.32 4.17 -7.34
CA LEU A 29 -9.03 5.39 -6.98
C LEU A 29 -9.30 6.23 -8.22
N PHE A 30 -10.38 6.97 -8.17
CA PHE A 30 -10.71 7.94 -9.20
C PHE A 30 -10.96 9.28 -8.55
N GLN A 31 -10.50 10.33 -9.21
CA GLN A 31 -10.80 11.70 -8.81
C GLN A 31 -11.55 12.32 -9.97
N ASP A 32 -12.84 12.59 -9.73
CA ASP A 32 -13.77 12.94 -10.81
C ASP A 32 -13.77 11.79 -11.84
N LYS A 33 -13.24 11.98 -13.02
CA LYS A 33 -13.18 10.93 -14.03
C LYS A 33 -11.76 10.50 -14.32
N ASN A 34 -10.83 10.92 -13.49
CA ASN A 34 -9.43 10.63 -13.68
C ASN A 34 -9.00 9.46 -12.80
N ASP A 35 -8.31 8.50 -13.41
CA ASP A 35 -7.74 7.38 -12.68
C ASP A 35 -6.48 7.86 -11.96
N ILE A 36 -6.52 7.86 -10.64
CA ILE A 36 -5.38 8.25 -9.81
C ILE A 36 -4.86 7.06 -9.00
N SER A 37 -5.09 5.86 -9.51
CA SER A 37 -4.66 4.63 -8.85
C SER A 37 -3.15 4.56 -8.72
N PHE A 38 -2.69 3.83 -7.71
CA PHE A 38 -1.26 3.68 -7.49
C PHE A 38 -0.94 2.31 -6.91
N ILE A 39 0.33 1.93 -7.04
CA ILE A 39 0.86 0.71 -6.45
C ILE A 39 1.95 1.14 -5.48
N GLU A 40 1.89 0.62 -4.28
CA GLU A 40 2.87 0.93 -3.25
C GLU A 40 3.41 -0.35 -2.63
N LYS A 41 4.72 -0.36 -2.38
CA LYS A 41 5.36 -1.41 -1.60
C LYS A 41 5.68 -0.82 -0.23
N SER A 42 5.00 -1.31 0.79
CA SER A 42 5.16 -0.84 2.16
C SER A 42 6.07 -1.77 2.92
N ARG A 43 6.96 -1.20 3.73
CA ARG A 43 7.90 -1.95 4.54
C ARG A 43 7.52 -1.82 6.02
N PHE A 44 7.51 -2.96 6.70
CA PHE A 44 7.20 -3.05 8.12
C PHE A 44 8.34 -3.68 8.87
N LEU A 45 8.61 -3.20 10.06
CA LEU A 45 9.58 -3.81 10.96
C LEU A 45 8.89 -4.25 12.23
N LYS A 46 9.32 -5.40 12.74
CA LYS A 46 8.79 -5.93 13.99
C LYS A 46 9.68 -5.45 15.14
N THR A 47 9.07 -4.75 16.09
CA THR A 47 9.74 -4.22 17.26
C THR A 47 8.96 -4.66 18.49
N GLU A 48 9.62 -5.40 19.38
CA GLU A 48 8.99 -5.89 20.60
C GLU A 48 7.67 -6.63 20.32
N GLY A 49 7.69 -7.47 19.28
CA GLY A 49 6.54 -8.28 18.92
C GLY A 49 5.44 -7.55 18.16
N ILE A 50 5.65 -6.28 17.81
CA ILE A 50 4.65 -5.48 17.12
C ILE A 50 5.16 -5.03 15.77
N TRP A 51 4.36 -5.25 14.73
CA TRP A 51 4.67 -4.79 13.40
C TRP A 51 4.36 -3.32 13.28
N LYS A 52 5.34 -2.56 12.79
CA LYS A 52 5.18 -1.12 12.60
C LYS A 52 5.56 -0.74 11.18
N TYR A 53 4.75 0.10 10.58
CA TYR A 53 5.04 0.68 9.28
C TYR A 53 6.28 1.56 9.37
N VAL A 54 7.20 1.41 8.44
CA VAL A 54 8.44 2.19 8.41
C VAL A 54 8.44 3.17 7.26
N ASP A 55 8.25 2.67 6.05
CA ASP A 55 8.22 3.50 4.86
C ASP A 55 7.51 2.76 3.72
N GLY A 56 7.28 3.48 2.64
CA GLY A 56 6.67 2.92 1.47
C GLY A 56 7.29 3.52 0.22
N GLN A 57 7.16 2.82 -0.88
CA GLN A 57 7.71 3.23 -2.15
C GLN A 57 6.67 2.99 -3.23
N PHE A 58 6.39 4.02 -4.02
CA PHE A 58 5.49 3.87 -5.15
C PHE A 58 6.18 3.10 -6.26
N ILE A 59 5.42 2.22 -6.89
CA ILE A 59 5.89 1.39 -7.99
C ILE A 59 5.04 1.72 -9.22
N ASP A 60 5.69 2.02 -10.31
CA ASP A 60 4.99 2.33 -11.57
C ASP A 60 4.58 1.06 -12.30
#